data_22e4d5b938b78242843ddb499483ec6b
#
_entry.id   22e4d5b938b78242843ddb499483ec6b
#
_cell.length_a   1.000
_cell.length_b   1.000
_cell.length_c   1.000
_cell.angle_alpha   90.00
_cell.angle_beta   90.00
_cell.angle_gamma   90.00
#
_symmetry.space_group_name_H-M   'P 1'
#
loop_
_entity.id
_entity.type
_entity.pdbx_description
1 polymer ?
#
loop_
_entity_poly.entity_id
_entity_poly.type
_entity_poly.pdbx_seq_one_letter_code
_entity_poly.pdbx_strand_id
1 'polypeptide(L)'
;MLASQRADMVLLESDSELERGDAAPDFELPGTDGETYSLSSFADYDALLVVFTCNHCPYAKAKFEELNHLASADDDLAVVGINPNDAEDRPEDSFEKMQELVEDGTIGYTAYLRDESQVVAAEYGAVCTPDPFLFENTGDGFELAFHSRIDDAMSPDDEVTDYEMRTAVEALLAGDDIPVEESPSQGCSIKWKDQ
;
A
#
# COMPACT_ATOMS: atom_id res chain seq x y z
N MET A 1 26.70 18.60 -8.49
CA MET A 1 25.34 18.47 -9.01
C MET A 1 24.49 17.42 -8.28
N LEU A 2 24.64 17.28 -6.96
CA LEU A 2 23.88 16.30 -6.16
C LEU A 2 22.94 16.94 -5.14
N ALA A 3 22.76 18.25 -5.18
CA ALA A 3 21.96 18.99 -4.19
C ALA A 3 20.51 19.27 -4.63
N SER A 4 20.14 18.98 -5.88
CA SER A 4 18.83 19.36 -6.44
C SER A 4 17.74 18.28 -6.28
N GLN A 5 18.08 17.03 -5.95
CA GLN A 5 17.10 15.95 -5.86
C GLN A 5 16.46 15.80 -4.46
N ARG A 6 16.97 16.50 -3.45
CA ARG A 6 16.39 16.47 -2.09
C ARG A 6 15.32 17.53 -1.84
N ALA A 7 15.13 18.47 -2.76
CA ALA A 7 14.22 19.61 -2.56
C ALA A 7 12.74 19.29 -2.80
N ASP A 8 12.42 18.18 -3.49
CA ASP A 8 11.04 17.81 -3.86
C ASP A 8 10.43 16.66 -3.03
N MET A 9 11.14 16.18 -2.01
CA MET A 9 10.64 15.12 -1.16
C MET A 9 9.86 15.70 0.02
N VAL A 10 8.57 15.96 -0.20
CA VAL A 10 7.68 16.40 0.88
C VAL A 10 7.21 15.15 1.63
N LEU A 11 7.50 15.11 2.93
CA LEU A 11 6.99 14.06 3.83
C LEU A 11 5.62 14.44 4.34
N LEU A 12 4.70 13.50 4.26
CA LEU A 12 3.34 13.62 4.78
C LEU A 12 3.01 12.44 5.68
N GLU A 13 2.10 12.68 6.62
CA GLU A 13 1.45 11.61 7.36
C GLU A 13 0.14 11.25 6.67
N SER A 14 -0.28 9.99 6.75
CA SER A 14 -1.56 9.55 6.22
C SER A 14 -2.72 10.31 6.89
N ASP A 15 -3.69 10.71 6.11
CA ASP A 15 -4.83 11.53 6.54
C ASP A 15 -6.09 11.16 5.74
N SER A 16 -6.50 9.90 5.87
CA SER A 16 -7.70 9.39 5.20
C SER A 16 -8.94 9.65 6.05
N GLU A 17 -10.08 9.92 5.39
CA GLU A 17 -11.38 10.03 6.03
C GLU A 17 -12.08 8.67 6.21
N LEU A 18 -11.49 7.58 5.68
CA LEU A 18 -12.03 6.23 5.89
C LEU A 18 -11.89 5.82 7.35
N GLU A 19 -12.98 5.31 7.90
CA GLU A 19 -13.04 4.85 9.28
C GLU A 19 -13.27 3.34 9.33
N ARG A 20 -12.99 2.73 10.48
CA ARG A 20 -13.28 1.31 10.70
C ARG A 20 -14.76 1.02 10.45
N GLY A 21 -15.02 -0.03 9.67
CA GLY A 21 -16.36 -0.43 9.25
C GLY A 21 -16.80 0.18 7.92
N ASP A 22 -16.07 1.14 7.38
CA ASP A 22 -16.37 1.69 6.06
C ASP A 22 -16.07 0.67 4.97
N ALA A 23 -16.93 0.62 3.96
CA ALA A 23 -16.69 -0.23 2.79
C ALA A 23 -15.47 0.25 2.01
N ALA A 24 -14.64 -0.70 1.57
CA ALA A 24 -13.52 -0.38 0.68
C ALA A 24 -14.03 0.24 -0.62
N PRO A 25 -13.51 1.40 -1.05
CA PRO A 25 -13.80 1.91 -2.39
C PRO A 25 -13.35 0.90 -3.45
N ASP A 26 -14.24 0.58 -4.39
CA ASP A 26 -13.92 -0.36 -5.46
C ASP A 26 -12.97 0.27 -6.48
N PHE A 27 -12.29 -0.58 -7.22
CA PHE A 27 -11.37 -0.15 -8.26
C PHE A 27 -11.39 -1.16 -9.41
N GLU A 28 -10.90 -0.72 -10.55
CA GLU A 28 -10.60 -1.57 -11.71
C GLU A 28 -9.26 -1.07 -12.28
N LEU A 29 -8.18 -1.78 -11.96
CA LEU A 29 -6.82 -1.33 -12.27
C LEU A 29 -6.01 -2.43 -12.96
N PRO A 30 -5.13 -2.05 -13.90
CA PRO A 30 -4.22 -3.01 -14.54
C PRO A 30 -3.12 -3.44 -13.57
N GLY A 31 -2.87 -4.74 -13.53
CA GLY A 31 -1.76 -5.34 -12.81
C GLY A 31 -0.53 -5.53 -13.70
N THR A 32 0.62 -5.66 -13.07
CA THR A 32 1.90 -5.88 -13.74
C THR A 32 1.97 -7.19 -14.53
N ASP A 33 1.08 -8.13 -14.22
CA ASP A 33 0.96 -9.42 -14.92
C ASP A 33 0.09 -9.37 -16.19
N GLY A 34 -0.46 -8.19 -16.52
CA GLY A 34 -1.35 -8.00 -17.67
C GLY A 34 -2.83 -8.24 -17.39
N GLU A 35 -3.18 -8.66 -16.18
CA GLU A 35 -4.58 -8.85 -15.77
C GLU A 35 -5.16 -7.56 -15.19
N THR A 36 -6.48 -7.44 -15.21
CA THR A 36 -7.21 -6.33 -14.56
C THR A 36 -7.79 -6.83 -13.24
N TYR A 37 -7.62 -6.05 -12.19
CA TYR A 37 -8.05 -6.39 -10.83
C TYR A 37 -9.07 -5.41 -10.28
N SER A 38 -10.03 -5.95 -9.54
CA SER A 38 -10.99 -5.21 -8.73
C SER A 38 -11.08 -5.83 -7.35
N LEU A 39 -11.87 -5.28 -6.44
CA LEU A 39 -12.09 -5.90 -5.12
C LEU A 39 -12.59 -7.33 -5.24
N SER A 40 -13.47 -7.62 -6.20
CA SER A 40 -14.00 -8.96 -6.42
C SER A 40 -12.94 -9.99 -6.82
N SER A 41 -11.81 -9.53 -7.36
CA SER A 41 -10.67 -10.41 -7.68
C SER A 41 -10.07 -11.06 -6.43
N PHE A 42 -10.29 -10.47 -5.25
CA PHE A 42 -9.74 -10.92 -3.97
C PHE A 42 -10.81 -11.50 -3.03
N ALA A 43 -12.00 -11.81 -3.56
CA ALA A 43 -13.14 -12.27 -2.75
C ALA A 43 -12.90 -13.60 -2.02
N ASP A 44 -11.93 -14.40 -2.46
CA ASP A 44 -11.58 -15.67 -1.82
C ASP A 44 -10.63 -15.52 -0.62
N TYR A 45 -10.09 -14.32 -0.40
CA TYR A 45 -9.22 -14.03 0.74
C TYR A 45 -10.04 -13.53 1.94
N ASP A 46 -9.63 -13.88 3.15
CA ASP A 46 -10.28 -13.43 4.38
C ASP A 46 -9.91 -12.00 4.74
N ALA A 47 -8.73 -11.54 4.32
CA ALA A 47 -8.25 -10.18 4.56
C ALA A 47 -7.57 -9.63 3.30
N LEU A 48 -7.62 -8.31 3.15
CA LEU A 48 -7.03 -7.57 2.05
C LEU A 48 -6.23 -6.39 2.60
N LEU A 49 -4.94 -6.37 2.32
CA LEU A 49 -4.08 -5.23 2.64
C LEU A 49 -3.82 -4.44 1.35
N VAL A 50 -4.44 -3.27 1.25
CA VAL A 50 -4.22 -2.33 0.14
C VAL A 50 -3.19 -1.31 0.57
N VAL A 51 -2.08 -1.22 -0.14
CA VAL A 51 -0.99 -0.30 0.16
C VAL A 51 -0.76 0.63 -1.02
N PHE A 52 -0.98 1.92 -0.83
CA PHE A 52 -0.54 2.92 -1.80
C PHE A 52 0.96 3.07 -1.65
N THR A 53 1.70 2.77 -2.70
CA THR A 53 3.15 2.62 -2.67
C THR A 53 3.75 3.13 -3.98
N CYS A 54 5.07 3.17 -4.06
CA CYS A 54 5.77 3.60 -5.27
C CYS A 54 7.11 2.87 -5.40
N ASN A 55 7.76 3.07 -6.53
CA ASN A 55 9.02 2.40 -6.85
C ASN A 55 10.25 3.19 -6.36
N HIS A 56 10.17 4.53 -6.31
CA HIS A 56 11.34 5.37 -6.11
C HIS A 56 11.50 5.91 -4.68
N CYS A 57 10.43 6.02 -3.93
CA CYS A 57 10.45 6.64 -2.60
C CYS A 57 11.21 5.76 -1.58
N PRO A 58 12.21 6.31 -0.88
CA PRO A 58 12.94 5.52 0.15
C PRO A 58 12.04 4.99 1.26
N TYR A 59 11.01 5.73 1.64
CA TYR A 59 10.03 5.31 2.65
C TYR A 59 9.21 4.10 2.20
N ALA A 60 8.81 4.06 0.92
CA ALA A 60 8.13 2.92 0.34
C ALA A 60 9.08 1.72 0.17
N LYS A 61 10.29 1.97 -0.36
CA LYS A 61 11.29 0.92 -0.57
C LYS A 61 11.67 0.21 0.72
N ALA A 62 11.74 0.92 1.83
CA ALA A 62 12.07 0.35 3.14
C ALA A 62 11.03 -0.67 3.61
N LYS A 63 9.84 -0.69 3.03
CA LYS A 63 8.75 -1.61 3.41
C LYS A 63 8.52 -2.75 2.41
N PHE A 64 9.25 -2.78 1.30
CA PHE A 64 9.09 -3.84 0.29
C PHE A 64 9.26 -5.24 0.88
N GLU A 65 10.30 -5.44 1.68
CA GLU A 65 10.61 -6.74 2.28
C GLU A 65 9.50 -7.21 3.23
N GLU A 66 9.00 -6.32 4.08
CA GLU A 66 7.91 -6.65 5.01
C GLU A 66 6.60 -6.93 4.27
N LEU A 67 6.28 -6.15 3.25
CA LEU A 67 5.10 -6.39 2.43
C LEU A 67 5.18 -7.71 1.67
N ASN A 68 6.36 -8.06 1.15
CA ASN A 68 6.61 -9.35 0.53
C ASN A 68 6.45 -10.50 1.54
N HIS A 69 6.95 -10.30 2.76
CA HIS A 69 6.79 -11.26 3.85
C HIS A 69 5.30 -11.50 4.16
N LEU A 70 4.53 -10.43 4.32
CA LEU A 70 3.09 -10.52 4.58
C LEU A 70 2.34 -11.24 3.44
N ALA A 71 2.72 -10.95 2.19
CA ALA A 71 2.10 -11.59 1.03
C ALA A 71 2.32 -13.10 0.96
N SER A 72 3.45 -13.59 1.53
CA SER A 72 3.82 -15.00 1.49
C SER A 72 3.54 -15.76 2.78
N ALA A 73 3.27 -15.04 3.88
CA ALA A 73 3.14 -15.65 5.21
C ALA A 73 1.81 -16.35 5.44
N ASP A 74 0.75 -15.93 4.77
CA ASP A 74 -0.59 -16.48 4.96
C ASP A 74 -1.37 -16.48 3.64
N ASP A 75 -1.95 -17.62 3.30
CA ASP A 75 -2.72 -17.81 2.07
C ASP A 75 -4.10 -17.12 2.12
N ASP A 76 -4.55 -16.72 3.29
CA ASP A 76 -5.84 -16.05 3.50
C ASP A 76 -5.73 -14.51 3.43
N LEU A 77 -4.52 -13.97 3.27
CA LEU A 77 -4.25 -12.55 3.10
C LEU A 77 -3.81 -12.23 1.67
N ALA A 78 -4.48 -11.28 1.03
CA ALA A 78 -3.98 -10.65 -0.20
C ALA A 78 -3.28 -9.34 0.14
N VAL A 79 -2.07 -9.14 -0.37
CA VAL A 79 -1.33 -7.87 -0.31
C VAL A 79 -1.33 -7.25 -1.71
N VAL A 80 -1.95 -6.09 -1.82
CA VAL A 80 -2.13 -5.39 -3.10
C VAL A 80 -1.45 -4.02 -3.01
N GLY A 81 -0.38 -3.85 -3.78
CA GLY A 81 0.26 -2.55 -3.94
C GLY A 81 -0.42 -1.77 -5.07
N ILE A 82 -0.65 -0.49 -4.85
CA ILE A 82 -1.19 0.42 -5.86
C ILE A 82 -0.25 1.61 -5.98
N ASN A 83 0.25 1.85 -7.19
CA ASN A 83 1.14 2.99 -7.48
C ASN A 83 0.37 4.08 -8.24
N PRO A 84 0.07 5.22 -7.59
CA PRO A 84 -0.66 6.32 -8.19
C PRO A 84 0.22 7.44 -8.72
N ASN A 85 1.53 7.39 -8.53
CA ASN A 85 2.42 8.51 -8.84
C ASN A 85 2.41 8.86 -10.33
N ASP A 86 2.49 10.16 -10.62
CA ASP A 86 2.64 10.64 -11.98
C ASP A 86 3.99 10.17 -12.56
N ALA A 87 3.93 9.30 -13.55
CA ALA A 87 5.11 8.72 -14.20
C ALA A 87 5.80 9.69 -15.15
N GLU A 88 5.15 10.78 -15.54
CA GLU A 88 5.80 11.85 -16.32
C GLU A 88 6.74 12.66 -15.40
N ASP A 89 6.30 12.93 -14.18
CA ASP A 89 7.12 13.61 -13.16
C ASP A 89 8.16 12.66 -12.54
N ARG A 90 7.80 11.40 -12.37
CA ARG A 90 8.68 10.37 -11.78
C ARG A 90 8.73 9.13 -12.69
N PRO A 91 9.60 9.11 -13.70
CA PRO A 91 9.72 7.97 -14.63
C PRO A 91 10.01 6.63 -13.96
N GLU A 92 10.61 6.64 -12.75
CA GLU A 92 10.87 5.45 -11.96
C GLU A 92 9.58 4.76 -11.50
N ASP A 93 8.44 5.47 -11.52
CA ASP A 93 7.13 4.96 -11.13
C ASP A 93 6.28 4.55 -12.34
N SER A 94 6.87 4.44 -13.51
CA SER A 94 6.17 3.96 -14.71
C SER A 94 5.71 2.51 -14.55
N PHE A 95 4.68 2.15 -15.30
CA PHE A 95 4.16 0.78 -15.33
C PHE A 95 5.24 -0.23 -15.72
N GLU A 96 6.08 0.12 -16.69
CA GLU A 96 7.22 -0.70 -17.11
C GLU A 96 8.18 -0.98 -15.95
N LYS A 97 8.50 0.04 -15.16
CA LYS A 97 9.37 -0.11 -13.99
C LYS A 97 8.72 -0.97 -12.90
N MET A 98 7.42 -0.85 -12.71
CA MET A 98 6.68 -1.75 -11.81
C MET A 98 6.82 -3.21 -12.26
N GLN A 99 6.68 -3.47 -13.55
CA GLN A 99 6.85 -4.81 -14.11
C GLN A 99 8.27 -5.34 -13.90
N GLU A 100 9.29 -4.52 -14.11
CA GLU A 100 10.70 -4.89 -13.87
C GLU A 100 10.94 -5.32 -12.42
N LEU A 101 10.39 -4.59 -11.44
CA LEU A 101 10.56 -4.90 -10.01
C LEU A 101 9.86 -6.21 -9.61
N VAL A 102 8.76 -6.53 -10.25
CA VAL A 102 8.07 -7.82 -10.03
C VAL A 102 8.86 -8.95 -10.68
N GLU A 103 9.33 -8.76 -11.91
CA GLU A 103 10.11 -9.77 -12.65
C GLU A 103 11.43 -10.12 -11.97
N ASP A 104 12.12 -9.15 -11.39
CA ASP A 104 13.40 -9.37 -10.71
C ASP A 104 13.26 -9.86 -9.26
N GLY A 105 12.03 -9.97 -8.75
CA GLY A 105 11.73 -10.46 -7.41
C GLY A 105 11.83 -9.43 -6.31
N THR A 106 12.09 -8.17 -6.61
CA THR A 106 12.12 -7.08 -5.61
C THR A 106 10.75 -6.89 -4.96
N ILE A 107 9.69 -6.99 -5.76
CA ILE A 107 8.30 -6.92 -5.30
C ILE A 107 7.61 -8.26 -5.54
N GLY A 108 7.11 -8.87 -4.45
CA GLY A 108 6.41 -10.15 -4.44
C GLY A 108 5.02 -10.06 -3.83
N TYR A 109 4.29 -8.97 -4.07
CA TYR A 109 2.91 -8.79 -3.61
C TYR A 109 1.96 -9.75 -4.33
N THR A 110 0.78 -9.97 -3.76
CA THR A 110 -0.29 -10.73 -4.42
C THR A 110 -0.65 -10.11 -5.78
N ALA A 111 -0.71 -8.78 -5.84
CA ALA A 111 -0.86 -8.02 -7.07
C ALA A 111 -0.21 -6.64 -6.92
N TYR A 112 0.35 -6.11 -8.00
CA TYR A 112 0.91 -4.76 -8.06
C TYR A 112 0.24 -4.00 -9.19
N LEU A 113 -0.56 -2.98 -8.83
CA LEU A 113 -1.50 -2.32 -9.72
C LEU A 113 -1.11 -0.87 -9.99
N ARG A 114 -1.48 -0.39 -11.18
CA ARG A 114 -1.23 0.99 -11.60
C ARG A 114 -2.52 1.82 -11.53
N ASP A 115 -2.52 2.89 -10.76
CA ASP A 115 -3.59 3.89 -10.71
C ASP A 115 -3.21 5.13 -11.54
N GLU A 116 -3.24 4.98 -12.85
CA GLU A 116 -2.83 6.02 -13.81
C GLU A 116 -3.69 7.29 -13.70
N SER A 117 -4.98 7.12 -13.48
CA SER A 117 -5.91 8.25 -13.34
C SER A 117 -5.82 8.96 -11.99
N GLN A 118 -5.25 8.30 -10.97
CA GLN A 118 -5.16 8.76 -9.58
C GLN A 118 -6.51 8.87 -8.86
N VAL A 119 -7.58 8.38 -9.49
CA VAL A 119 -8.92 8.40 -8.91
C VAL A 119 -9.01 7.49 -7.70
N VAL A 120 -8.42 6.29 -7.77
CA VAL A 120 -8.46 5.33 -6.67
C VAL A 120 -7.75 5.87 -5.43
N ALA A 121 -6.54 6.42 -5.59
CA ALA A 121 -5.83 7.05 -4.49
C ALA A 121 -6.65 8.16 -3.85
N ALA A 122 -7.31 9.00 -4.65
CA ALA A 122 -8.18 10.07 -4.15
C ALA A 122 -9.40 9.53 -3.40
N GLU A 123 -10.02 8.46 -3.88
CA GLU A 123 -11.18 7.83 -3.22
C GLU A 123 -10.82 7.20 -1.88
N TYR A 124 -9.62 6.62 -1.76
CA TYR A 124 -9.11 6.12 -0.49
C TYR A 124 -8.62 7.24 0.44
N GLY A 125 -8.46 8.45 -0.07
CA GLY A 125 -7.90 9.56 0.70
C GLY A 125 -6.40 9.41 0.95
N ALA A 126 -5.70 8.64 0.12
CA ALA A 126 -4.26 8.47 0.24
C ALA A 126 -3.53 9.77 -0.18
N VAL A 127 -2.54 10.18 0.61
CA VAL A 127 -1.76 11.40 0.35
C VAL A 127 -0.25 11.13 0.31
N CYS A 128 0.18 9.99 0.83
CA CYS A 128 1.59 9.60 0.92
C CYS A 128 1.80 8.13 0.58
N THR A 129 3.05 7.77 0.36
CA THR A 129 3.47 6.38 0.16
C THR A 129 4.60 6.03 1.13
N PRO A 130 4.53 4.91 1.85
CA PRO A 130 3.43 3.93 1.84
C PRO A 130 2.24 4.38 2.68
N ASP A 131 1.04 4.01 2.25
CA ASP A 131 -0.19 4.23 3.03
C ASP A 131 -1.03 2.94 3.02
N PRO A 132 -0.99 2.13 4.11
CA PRO A 132 -1.62 0.83 4.15
C PRO A 132 -3.01 0.84 4.78
N PHE A 133 -3.95 0.17 4.12
CA PHE A 133 -5.32 -0.03 4.56
C PHE A 133 -5.61 -1.53 4.67
N LEU A 134 -5.91 -2.02 5.86
CA LEU A 134 -6.24 -3.42 6.09
C LEU A 134 -7.75 -3.59 6.17
N PHE A 135 -8.29 -4.42 5.28
CA PHE A 135 -9.73 -4.71 5.18
C PHE A 135 -10.04 -6.15 5.59
N GLU A 136 -11.18 -6.31 6.24
CA GLU A 136 -11.77 -7.60 6.56
C GLU A 136 -12.79 -7.99 5.47
N ASN A 137 -12.76 -9.23 5.04
CA ASN A 137 -13.81 -9.77 4.19
C ASN A 137 -14.99 -10.21 5.07
N THR A 138 -16.12 -9.51 4.94
CA THR A 138 -17.32 -9.80 5.75
C THR A 138 -18.26 -10.80 5.09
N GLY A 139 -17.91 -11.27 3.86
CA GLY A 139 -18.80 -12.08 3.02
C GLY A 139 -19.69 -11.25 2.11
N ASP A 140 -19.97 -10.01 2.47
CA ASP A 140 -20.72 -9.03 1.65
C ASP A 140 -19.81 -7.99 0.98
N GLY A 141 -18.50 -8.08 1.21
CA GLY A 141 -17.49 -7.17 0.69
C GLY A 141 -16.35 -6.97 1.68
N PHE A 142 -15.54 -5.99 1.43
CA PHE A 142 -14.41 -5.63 2.30
C PHE A 142 -14.75 -4.37 3.11
N GLU A 143 -14.52 -4.43 4.40
CA GLU A 143 -14.69 -3.30 5.32
C GLU A 143 -13.37 -2.98 6.03
N LEU A 144 -13.09 -1.70 6.22
CA LEU A 144 -11.85 -1.27 6.88
C LEU A 144 -11.78 -1.77 8.32
N ALA A 145 -10.73 -2.54 8.61
CA ALA A 145 -10.45 -3.05 9.94
C ALA A 145 -9.34 -2.26 10.65
N PHE A 146 -8.35 -1.77 9.89
CA PHE A 146 -7.18 -1.12 10.46
C PHE A 146 -6.48 -0.24 9.41
N HIS A 147 -6.33 1.05 9.69
CA HIS A 147 -5.58 1.98 8.87
C HIS A 147 -4.42 2.55 9.70
N SER A 148 -3.22 2.07 9.45
CA SER A 148 -2.07 2.38 10.28
C SER A 148 -0.77 2.15 9.51
N ARG A 149 0.35 2.57 10.10
CA ARG A 149 1.68 2.30 9.56
C ARG A 149 2.00 0.81 9.55
N ILE A 150 2.98 0.41 8.76
CA ILE A 150 3.38 -1.00 8.63
C ILE A 150 4.15 -1.46 9.87
N ASP A 151 5.06 -0.63 10.36
CA ASP A 151 5.89 -0.89 11.54
C ASP A 151 6.29 0.43 12.21
N ASP A 152 7.03 0.35 13.31
CA ASP A 152 7.43 1.50 14.12
C ASP A 152 8.64 2.28 13.59
N ALA A 153 9.28 1.81 12.51
CA ALA A 153 10.37 2.53 11.86
C ALA A 153 9.80 3.66 10.97
N MET A 154 9.91 4.89 11.41
CA MET A 154 9.33 6.05 10.74
C MET A 154 10.27 6.66 9.68
N SER A 155 11.51 6.23 9.61
CA SER A 155 12.50 6.62 8.62
C SER A 155 13.12 5.39 7.98
N PRO A 156 13.57 5.47 6.71
CA PRO A 156 14.24 4.32 6.05
C PRO A 156 15.49 3.83 6.78
N ASP A 157 16.13 4.69 7.57
CA ASP A 157 17.35 4.37 8.30
C ASP A 157 17.08 3.86 9.73
N ASP A 158 15.82 3.90 10.18
CA ASP A 158 15.43 3.42 11.50
C ASP A 158 15.37 1.88 11.52
N GLU A 159 15.72 1.30 12.67
CA GLU A 159 15.53 -0.12 12.91
C GLU A 159 14.08 -0.41 13.29
N VAL A 160 13.48 -1.44 12.69
CA VAL A 160 12.14 -1.90 13.07
C VAL A 160 12.24 -2.67 14.38
N THR A 161 11.48 -2.28 15.38
CA THR A 161 11.37 -2.97 16.67
C THR A 161 10.01 -3.59 16.91
N ASP A 162 8.98 -3.14 16.19
CA ASP A 162 7.62 -3.66 16.29
C ASP A 162 6.95 -3.72 14.90
N TYR A 163 6.58 -4.93 14.49
CA TYR A 163 5.85 -5.16 13.22
C TYR A 163 4.34 -5.06 13.46
N GLU A 164 3.87 -3.86 13.65
CA GLU A 164 2.48 -3.55 14.06
C GLU A 164 1.43 -4.09 13.07
N MET A 165 1.64 -3.92 11.76
CA MET A 165 0.72 -4.41 10.74
C MET A 165 0.67 -5.95 10.72
N ARG A 166 1.80 -6.61 10.93
CA ARG A 166 1.86 -8.08 11.03
C ARG A 166 0.99 -8.57 12.18
N THR A 167 1.09 -7.93 13.34
CA THR A 167 0.28 -8.24 14.52
C THR A 167 -1.22 -8.01 14.23
N ALA A 168 -1.55 -6.92 13.53
CA ALA A 168 -2.93 -6.62 13.16
C ALA A 168 -3.51 -7.68 12.21
N VAL A 169 -2.74 -8.10 11.21
CA VAL A 169 -3.14 -9.15 10.26
C VAL A 169 -3.37 -10.48 10.98
N GLU A 170 -2.44 -10.88 11.83
CA GLU A 170 -2.55 -12.13 12.59
C GLU A 170 -3.82 -12.15 13.48
N ALA A 171 -4.09 -11.06 14.18
CA ALA A 171 -5.29 -10.92 14.99
C ALA A 171 -6.57 -10.98 14.15
N LEU A 172 -6.60 -10.27 13.02
CA LEU A 172 -7.74 -10.24 12.12
C LEU A 172 -8.06 -11.63 11.56
N LEU A 173 -7.05 -12.35 11.07
CA LEU A 173 -7.22 -13.70 10.52
C LEU A 173 -7.60 -14.73 11.59
N ALA A 174 -7.21 -14.51 12.84
CA ALA A 174 -7.62 -15.35 13.98
C ALA A 174 -9.04 -15.06 14.49
N GLY A 175 -9.68 -13.99 13.98
CA GLY A 175 -10.99 -13.55 14.46
C GLY A 175 -10.95 -12.83 15.81
N ASP A 176 -9.78 -12.34 16.19
CA ASP A 176 -9.53 -11.61 17.43
C ASP A 176 -9.57 -10.09 17.21
N ASP A 177 -9.77 -9.33 18.27
CA ASP A 177 -9.62 -7.88 18.22
C ASP A 177 -8.16 -7.52 17.95
N ILE A 178 -7.96 -6.48 17.15
CA ILE A 178 -6.60 -6.00 16.82
C ILE A 178 -6.03 -5.29 18.07
N PRO A 179 -4.93 -5.82 18.65
CA PRO A 179 -4.39 -5.29 19.92
C PRO A 179 -3.46 -4.10 19.76
N VAL A 180 -3.37 -3.55 18.56
CA VAL A 180 -2.48 -2.44 18.22
C VAL A 180 -3.29 -1.18 17.98
N GLU A 181 -2.83 -0.05 18.53
CA GLU A 181 -3.42 1.26 18.25
C GLU A 181 -3.00 1.75 16.86
N GLU A 182 -3.92 2.45 16.19
CA GLU A 182 -3.61 3.07 14.90
C GLU A 182 -2.65 4.23 15.07
N SER A 183 -1.58 4.20 14.26
CA SER A 183 -0.60 5.28 14.16
C SER A 183 -0.45 5.65 12.68
N PRO A 184 -0.50 6.93 12.32
CA PRO A 184 -0.44 7.31 10.90
C PRO A 184 0.86 6.85 10.25
N SER A 185 0.76 6.36 9.02
CA SER A 185 1.92 6.10 8.18
C SER A 185 2.57 7.42 7.79
N GLN A 186 3.88 7.41 7.61
CA GLN A 186 4.64 8.57 7.13
C GLN A 186 5.39 8.16 5.85
N GLY A 187 5.36 9.05 4.88
CA GLY A 187 6.08 8.79 3.64
C GLY A 187 6.14 10.00 2.72
N CYS A 188 6.65 9.77 1.52
CA CYS A 188 6.72 10.81 0.51
C CYS A 188 5.32 11.13 -0.02
N SER A 189 5.06 12.41 -0.27
CA SER A 189 3.79 12.83 -0.90
C SER A 189 3.56 12.11 -2.22
N ILE A 190 2.30 11.77 -2.50
CA ILE A 190 1.90 11.27 -3.82
C ILE A 190 2.16 12.37 -4.86
N LYS A 191 2.73 11.99 -6.00
CA LYS A 191 3.00 12.92 -7.10
C LYS A 191 1.77 13.00 -7.98
N TRP A 192 0.95 14.02 -7.72
CA TRP A 192 -0.30 14.25 -8.45
C TRP A 192 -0.01 14.89 -9.80
N LYS A 193 -0.79 14.51 -10.81
CA LYS A 193 -0.75 15.16 -12.11
C LYS A 193 -1.25 16.59 -11.98
N ASP A 194 -0.68 17.48 -12.77
CA ASP A 194 -1.19 18.86 -12.88
C ASP A 194 -2.62 18.84 -13.43
N GLN A 195 -3.47 19.61 -12.77
CA GLN A 195 -4.87 19.75 -13.19
C GLN A 195 -5.03 20.89 -14.19
#